data_df39c90f2c6689728cef273e09c462e4
#
_entry.id   df39c90f2c6689728cef273e09c462e4
#
_cell.length_a   1.000
_cell.length_b   1.000
_cell.length_c   1.000
_cell.angle_alpha   90.00
_cell.angle_beta   90.00
_cell.angle_gamma   90.00
#
_symmetry.space_group_name_H-M   'P 1'
#
loop_
_entity.id
_entity.type
_entity.pdbx_description
1 polymer ?
#
loop_
_entity_poly.entity_id
_entity_poly.type
_entity_poly.pdbx_seq_one_letter_code
_entity_poly.pdbx_strand_id
1 'polypeptide(L)'
;MSQQAITKKRKAIQDGLFKAELNNFLMKELAEDGYSGVEVRRAPSRTEVIIMATRTQSVLGERGKRIRELTALVQKRFGYASGQIELYAEKVSSRGLCAVAQCESLRYKLVGGLAVRRACYGVLRFIMESGARGCEIVVSGKLRGQRAKAMKFVDGVMIHSGNPVTEYIQEAVRHVQMRQGVLGIKVKIMLPHDPRGQQGPRNPLPDNISVLDPPVESVPQQPYSEHKESPLQQQQQQASYPMPTHELAPIGVVSQQQQQGGGGGAEWSY
;
A
#
# COMPACT_ATOMS: atom_id res chain seq x y z
N MET A 1 18.59 17.22 34.05
CA MET A 1 17.15 16.97 34.24
C MET A 1 16.89 15.52 33.87
N SER A 2 16.54 14.68 34.85
CA SER A 2 16.26 13.26 34.66
C SER A 2 15.05 13.09 33.74
N GLN A 3 15.22 12.44 32.58
CA GLN A 3 14.12 12.02 31.74
C GLN A 3 13.27 11.01 32.54
N GLN A 4 12.18 11.49 33.12
CA GLN A 4 11.19 10.59 33.72
C GLN A 4 10.73 9.61 32.64
N ALA A 5 10.89 8.32 32.92
CA ALA A 5 10.46 7.24 32.03
C ALA A 5 8.96 7.42 31.72
N ILE A 6 8.67 7.77 30.49
CA ILE A 6 7.30 7.99 30.02
C ILE A 6 6.57 6.65 30.09
N THR A 7 5.44 6.58 30.80
CA THR A 7 4.62 5.37 30.87
C THR A 7 4.14 4.94 29.45
N LYS A 8 3.98 3.63 29.24
CA LYS A 8 3.51 3.08 27.95
C LYS A 8 2.21 3.74 27.45
N LYS A 9 1.27 4.01 28.36
CA LYS A 9 0.00 4.70 28.07
C LYS A 9 0.23 6.13 27.54
N ARG A 10 1.09 6.89 28.20
CA ARG A 10 1.41 8.26 27.80
C ARG A 10 2.15 8.31 26.45
N LYS A 11 3.04 7.35 26.22
CA LYS A 11 3.73 7.20 24.93
C LYS A 11 2.74 6.95 23.78
N ALA A 12 1.79 6.03 23.94
CA ALA A 12 0.78 5.75 22.93
C ALA A 12 -0.07 6.98 22.56
N ILE A 13 -0.47 7.77 23.58
CA ILE A 13 -1.22 9.01 23.34
C ILE A 13 -0.37 10.04 22.60
N GLN A 14 0.89 10.23 23.01
CA GLN A 14 1.81 11.15 22.31
C GLN A 14 2.04 10.75 20.86
N ASP A 15 2.15 9.47 20.59
CA ASP A 15 2.32 8.93 19.25
C ASP A 15 1.10 9.20 18.37
N GLY A 16 -0.10 9.05 18.92
CA GLY A 16 -1.36 9.39 18.25
C GLY A 16 -1.48 10.89 17.95
N LEU A 17 -1.19 11.75 18.93
CA LEU A 17 -1.21 13.20 18.77
C LEU A 17 -0.18 13.68 17.75
N PHE A 18 1.05 13.14 17.79
CA PHE A 18 2.08 13.43 16.80
C PHE A 18 1.61 13.13 15.39
N LYS A 19 1.06 11.93 15.15
CA LYS A 19 0.57 11.52 13.82
C LYS A 19 -0.59 12.42 13.35
N ALA A 20 -1.53 12.74 14.23
CA ALA A 20 -2.68 13.58 13.91
C ALA A 20 -2.27 15.03 13.57
N GLU A 21 -1.41 15.64 14.38
CA GLU A 21 -0.92 17.00 14.16
C GLU A 21 -0.07 17.09 12.90
N LEU A 22 0.84 16.14 12.71
CA LEU A 22 1.66 16.05 11.51
C LEU A 22 0.81 15.90 10.23
N ASN A 23 -0.17 14.99 10.24
CA ASN A 23 -1.08 14.82 9.12
C ASN A 23 -1.86 16.10 8.81
N ASN A 24 -2.38 16.79 9.82
CA ASN A 24 -3.10 18.06 9.64
C ASN A 24 -2.20 19.16 9.06
N PHE A 25 -0.95 19.25 9.52
CA PHE A 25 0.04 20.20 9.00
C PHE A 25 0.37 19.92 7.53
N LEU A 26 0.76 18.67 7.22
CA LEU A 26 1.13 18.30 5.85
C LEU A 26 -0.05 18.38 4.88
N MET A 27 -1.26 18.07 5.32
CA MET A 27 -2.48 18.21 4.52
C MET A 27 -2.74 19.66 4.10
N LYS A 28 -2.42 20.64 4.96
CA LYS A 28 -2.61 22.06 4.64
C LYS A 28 -1.47 22.60 3.77
N GLU A 29 -0.24 22.23 4.08
CA GLU A 29 0.96 22.73 3.42
C GLU A 29 1.16 22.12 2.02
N LEU A 30 0.89 20.83 1.86
CA LEU A 30 1.12 20.08 0.63
C LEU A 30 -0.17 19.80 -0.17
N ALA A 31 -1.22 20.58 0.07
CA ALA A 31 -2.49 20.40 -0.62
C ALA A 31 -2.36 20.50 -2.15
N GLU A 32 -1.54 21.44 -2.65
CA GLU A 32 -1.31 21.64 -4.08
C GLU A 32 -0.51 20.52 -4.73
N ASP A 33 0.35 19.87 -3.96
CA ASP A 33 1.22 18.79 -4.44
C ASP A 33 0.51 17.42 -4.49
N GLY A 34 -0.78 17.41 -4.12
CA GLY A 34 -1.60 16.20 -4.08
C GLY A 34 -1.19 15.27 -2.96
N TYR A 35 -1.08 15.83 -1.74
CA TYR A 35 -0.86 15.04 -0.53
C TYR A 35 -1.92 13.93 -0.40
N SER A 36 -1.47 12.71 -0.15
CA SER A 36 -2.32 11.52 0.01
C SER A 36 -2.38 11.03 1.44
N GLY A 37 -1.26 11.08 2.14
CA GLY A 37 -1.16 10.60 3.51
C GLY A 37 0.26 10.60 4.03
N VAL A 38 0.42 10.21 5.29
CA VAL A 38 1.72 10.08 5.96
C VAL A 38 1.81 8.75 6.69
N GLU A 39 2.92 8.07 6.52
CA GLU A 39 3.31 6.91 7.30
C GLU A 39 4.47 7.29 8.22
N VAL A 40 4.37 6.91 9.49
CA VAL A 40 5.42 7.19 10.49
C VAL A 40 6.00 5.87 10.95
N ARG A 41 7.27 5.67 10.69
CA ARG A 41 8.07 4.52 11.14
C ARG A 41 9.00 4.96 12.25
N ARG A 42 8.85 4.38 13.43
CA ARG A 42 9.68 4.71 14.59
C ARG A 42 10.65 3.58 14.89
N ALA A 43 11.93 3.87 14.69
CA ALA A 43 13.02 3.05 15.17
C ALA A 43 13.58 3.62 16.49
N PRO A 44 14.31 2.85 17.29
CA PRO A 44 14.91 3.34 18.54
C PRO A 44 15.87 4.51 18.35
N SER A 45 16.57 4.56 17.21
CA SER A 45 17.56 5.60 16.90
C SER A 45 16.96 6.79 16.16
N ARG A 46 15.96 6.57 15.27
CA ARG A 46 15.40 7.63 14.43
C ARG A 46 13.93 7.40 14.13
N THR A 47 13.22 8.48 13.78
CA THR A 47 11.84 8.45 13.30
C THR A 47 11.83 8.81 11.83
N GLU A 48 11.33 7.91 11.01
CA GLU A 48 11.17 8.11 9.57
C GLU A 48 9.72 8.50 9.29
N VAL A 49 9.55 9.58 8.55
CA VAL A 49 8.24 10.09 8.12
C VAL A 49 8.16 10.00 6.61
N ILE A 50 7.33 9.12 6.10
CA ILE A 50 7.13 8.90 4.67
C ILE A 50 5.89 9.67 4.24
N ILE A 51 6.07 10.69 3.42
CA ILE A 51 5.01 11.54 2.87
C ILE A 51 4.59 10.95 1.53
N MET A 52 3.36 10.50 1.43
CA MET A 52 2.78 10.04 0.16
C MET A 52 2.16 11.21 -0.59
N ALA A 53 2.65 11.47 -1.80
CA ALA A 53 2.16 12.56 -2.65
C ALA A 53 2.14 12.16 -4.12
N THR A 54 1.30 12.85 -4.92
CA THR A 54 1.25 12.65 -6.37
C THR A 54 2.40 13.32 -7.10
N ARG A 55 2.87 14.47 -6.58
CA ARG A 55 3.98 15.28 -7.13
C ARG A 55 5.15 15.33 -6.16
N THR A 56 5.92 14.25 -6.09
CA THR A 56 7.04 14.15 -5.15
C THR A 56 8.13 15.19 -5.40
N GLN A 57 8.38 15.57 -6.65
CA GLN A 57 9.38 16.59 -6.95
C GLN A 57 9.03 17.96 -6.35
N SER A 58 7.75 18.35 -6.35
CA SER A 58 7.30 19.60 -5.72
C SER A 58 7.45 19.56 -4.21
N VAL A 59 7.25 18.37 -3.58
CA VAL A 59 7.47 18.17 -2.14
C VAL A 59 8.95 18.26 -1.78
N LEU A 60 9.83 17.69 -2.62
CA LEU A 60 11.28 17.79 -2.44
C LEU A 60 11.76 19.23 -2.63
N GLY A 61 11.21 19.93 -3.61
CA GLY A 61 11.66 21.26 -4.02
C GLY A 61 13.01 21.23 -4.73
N GLU A 62 13.49 22.40 -5.14
CA GLU A 62 14.80 22.53 -5.80
C GLU A 62 15.94 22.04 -4.89
N ARG A 63 16.71 21.08 -5.38
CA ARG A 63 17.84 20.45 -4.66
C ARG A 63 17.46 19.95 -3.25
N GLY A 64 16.20 19.56 -3.02
CA GLY A 64 15.71 19.09 -1.73
C GLY A 64 15.58 20.20 -0.67
N LYS A 65 15.44 21.46 -1.06
CA LYS A 65 15.33 22.61 -0.14
C LYS A 65 14.04 22.52 0.70
N ARG A 66 12.88 22.30 0.04
CA ARG A 66 11.59 22.29 0.71
C ARG A 66 11.46 21.17 1.74
N ILE A 67 11.92 19.97 1.43
CA ILE A 67 11.87 18.85 2.38
C ILE A 67 12.78 19.11 3.60
N ARG A 68 13.93 19.77 3.42
CA ARG A 68 14.80 20.15 4.54
C ARG A 68 14.16 21.22 5.43
N GLU A 69 13.46 22.19 4.84
CA GLU A 69 12.69 23.20 5.58
C GLU A 69 11.56 22.56 6.39
N LEU A 70 10.80 21.63 5.78
CA LEU A 70 9.76 20.87 6.47
C LEU A 70 10.34 20.02 7.61
N THR A 71 11.48 19.37 7.40
CA THR A 71 12.18 18.60 8.44
C THR A 71 12.56 19.49 9.61
N ALA A 72 13.13 20.67 9.34
CA ALA A 72 13.52 21.62 10.39
C ALA A 72 12.31 22.15 11.18
N LEU A 73 11.18 22.40 10.52
CA LEU A 73 9.92 22.81 11.18
C LEU A 73 9.39 21.71 12.10
N VAL A 74 9.35 20.47 11.62
CA VAL A 74 8.87 19.32 12.38
C VAL A 74 9.81 19.04 13.57
N GLN A 75 11.12 19.12 13.38
CA GLN A 75 12.11 19.00 14.45
C GLN A 75 11.88 20.02 15.58
N LYS A 76 11.73 21.29 15.22
CA LYS A 76 11.49 22.37 16.19
C LYS A 76 10.14 22.20 16.90
N ARG A 77 9.09 21.83 16.17
CA ARG A 77 7.74 21.69 16.74
C ARG A 77 7.65 20.58 17.78
N PHE A 78 8.25 19.43 17.47
CA PHE A 78 8.14 18.23 18.32
C PHE A 78 9.36 18.01 19.23
N GLY A 79 10.37 18.88 19.17
CA GLY A 79 11.54 18.82 20.06
C GLY A 79 12.49 17.65 19.77
N TYR A 80 12.57 17.19 18.53
CA TYR A 80 13.55 16.18 18.14
C TYR A 80 14.96 16.78 18.03
N ALA A 81 15.96 16.01 18.46
CA ALA A 81 17.35 16.36 18.22
C ALA A 81 17.69 16.24 16.71
N SER A 82 18.76 16.94 16.30
CA SER A 82 19.23 16.86 14.91
C SER A 82 19.56 15.42 14.54
N GLY A 83 19.05 14.96 13.39
CA GLY A 83 19.22 13.58 12.90
C GLY A 83 18.27 12.53 13.48
N GLN A 84 17.42 12.86 14.45
CA GLN A 84 16.44 11.91 15.00
C GLN A 84 15.16 11.78 14.18
N ILE A 85 14.87 12.73 13.31
CA ILE A 85 13.73 12.68 12.42
C ILE A 85 14.15 12.97 10.99
N GLU A 86 13.67 12.16 10.05
CA GLU A 86 13.91 12.28 8.63
C GLU A 86 12.59 12.19 7.87
N LEU A 87 12.41 13.09 6.90
CA LEU A 87 11.23 13.11 6.03
C LEU A 87 11.61 12.57 4.64
N TYR A 88 10.79 11.67 4.13
CA TYR A 88 10.91 11.10 2.79
C TYR A 88 9.65 11.37 2.00
N ALA A 89 9.77 11.55 0.69
CA ALA A 89 8.64 11.69 -0.22
C ALA A 89 8.52 10.45 -1.10
N GLU A 90 7.37 9.80 -1.04
CA GLU A 90 7.04 8.62 -1.85
C GLU A 90 5.90 8.95 -2.81
N LYS A 91 6.00 8.43 -4.03
CA LYS A 91 4.98 8.63 -5.05
C LYS A 91 3.83 7.63 -4.87
N VAL A 92 2.60 8.15 -4.89
CA VAL A 92 1.41 7.30 -4.89
C VAL A 92 1.37 6.45 -6.17
N SER A 93 1.22 5.13 -6.04
CA SER A 93 1.23 4.17 -7.16
C SER A 93 0.09 4.44 -8.14
N SER A 94 -1.14 4.58 -7.65
CA SER A 94 -2.33 4.89 -8.45
C SER A 94 -3.03 6.12 -7.90
N ARG A 95 -2.78 7.28 -8.54
CA ARG A 95 -3.43 8.53 -8.11
C ARG A 95 -4.96 8.51 -8.29
N GLY A 96 -5.46 7.73 -9.23
CA GLY A 96 -6.89 7.63 -9.49
C GLY A 96 -7.66 6.87 -8.41
N LEU A 97 -7.01 5.92 -7.75
CA LEU A 97 -7.60 5.15 -6.67
C LEU A 97 -7.45 5.82 -5.29
N CYS A 98 -6.69 6.91 -5.19
CA CYS A 98 -6.52 7.65 -3.94
C CYS A 98 -7.63 8.70 -3.78
N ALA A 99 -8.54 8.50 -2.83
CA ALA A 99 -9.65 9.41 -2.57
C ALA A 99 -9.19 10.81 -2.15
N VAL A 100 -8.12 10.91 -1.36
CA VAL A 100 -7.56 12.18 -0.89
C VAL A 100 -7.04 13.01 -2.07
N ALA A 101 -6.22 12.40 -2.94
CA ALA A 101 -5.66 13.06 -4.11
C ALA A 101 -6.76 13.52 -5.10
N GLN A 102 -7.80 12.71 -5.29
CA GLN A 102 -8.92 13.06 -6.17
C GLN A 102 -9.81 14.15 -5.57
N CYS A 103 -10.00 14.13 -4.26
CA CYS A 103 -10.74 15.18 -3.57
C CYS A 103 -10.02 16.54 -3.66
N GLU A 104 -8.69 16.57 -3.51
CA GLU A 104 -7.90 17.79 -3.72
C GLU A 104 -7.94 18.26 -5.20
N SER A 105 -7.83 17.33 -6.15
CA SER A 105 -7.97 17.67 -7.57
C SER A 105 -9.33 18.30 -7.89
N LEU A 106 -10.41 17.76 -7.31
CA LEU A 106 -11.76 18.34 -7.43
C LEU A 106 -11.83 19.73 -6.80
N ARG A 107 -11.24 19.91 -5.62
CA ARG A 107 -11.15 21.20 -4.94
C ARG A 107 -10.53 22.28 -5.84
N TYR A 108 -9.38 22.00 -6.44
CA TYR A 108 -8.71 22.96 -7.33
C TYR A 108 -9.51 23.25 -8.60
N LYS A 109 -10.17 22.26 -9.19
CA LYS A 109 -11.06 22.47 -10.34
C LYS A 109 -12.23 23.41 -10.02
N LEU A 110 -12.79 23.29 -8.80
CA LEU A 110 -13.89 24.16 -8.36
C LEU A 110 -13.39 25.57 -8.04
N VAL A 111 -12.25 25.72 -7.37
CA VAL A 111 -11.61 27.03 -7.11
C VAL A 111 -11.27 27.71 -8.44
N GLY A 112 -10.83 26.96 -9.44
CA GLY A 112 -10.56 27.46 -10.80
C GLY A 112 -11.82 27.86 -11.60
N GLY A 113 -13.01 27.80 -10.99
CA GLY A 113 -14.27 28.25 -11.61
C GLY A 113 -14.94 27.25 -12.55
N LEU A 114 -14.50 25.99 -12.55
CA LEU A 114 -15.14 24.96 -13.37
C LEU A 114 -16.56 24.66 -12.85
N ALA A 115 -17.53 24.50 -13.75
CA ALA A 115 -18.89 24.14 -13.38
C ALA A 115 -18.89 22.79 -12.60
N VAL A 116 -19.61 22.76 -11.46
CA VAL A 116 -19.61 21.63 -10.51
C VAL A 116 -19.88 20.30 -11.20
N ARG A 117 -20.92 20.22 -12.05
CA ARG A 117 -21.22 18.98 -12.78
C ARG A 117 -20.08 18.54 -13.67
N ARG A 118 -19.48 19.46 -14.43
CA ARG A 118 -18.36 19.12 -15.34
C ARG A 118 -17.13 18.67 -14.56
N ALA A 119 -16.83 19.33 -13.45
CA ALA A 119 -15.72 18.96 -12.57
C ALA A 119 -15.91 17.57 -11.95
N CYS A 120 -17.12 17.28 -11.41
CA CYS A 120 -17.44 16.01 -10.78
C CYS A 120 -17.43 14.85 -11.78
N TYR A 121 -18.07 14.99 -12.95
CA TYR A 121 -18.04 13.96 -13.99
C TYR A 121 -16.65 13.71 -14.53
N GLY A 122 -15.82 14.73 -14.66
CA GLY A 122 -14.44 14.56 -15.09
C GLY A 122 -13.58 13.79 -14.07
N VAL A 123 -13.79 14.01 -12.77
CA VAL A 123 -13.11 13.23 -11.71
C VAL A 123 -13.65 11.83 -11.62
N LEU A 124 -14.96 11.66 -11.66
CA LEU A 124 -15.63 10.36 -11.59
C LEU A 124 -15.18 9.44 -12.73
N ARG A 125 -15.17 9.94 -13.99
CA ARG A 125 -14.68 9.20 -15.13
C ARG A 125 -13.22 8.78 -14.95
N PHE A 126 -12.37 9.69 -14.51
CA PHE A 126 -10.96 9.40 -14.27
C PHE A 126 -10.74 8.31 -13.21
N ILE A 127 -11.54 8.32 -12.13
CA ILE A 127 -11.49 7.28 -11.09
C ILE A 127 -11.89 5.92 -11.66
N MET A 128 -12.98 5.87 -12.43
CA MET A 128 -13.46 4.63 -13.05
C MET A 128 -12.47 4.08 -14.09
N GLU A 129 -11.89 4.94 -14.92
CA GLU A 129 -10.83 4.58 -15.88
C GLU A 129 -9.56 4.05 -15.21
N SER A 130 -9.31 4.46 -13.95
CA SER A 130 -8.17 3.97 -13.15
C SER A 130 -8.40 2.59 -12.53
N GLY A 131 -9.56 1.96 -12.79
CA GLY A 131 -9.88 0.62 -12.33
C GLY A 131 -10.61 0.55 -10.98
N ALA A 132 -11.21 1.64 -10.51
CA ALA A 132 -12.08 1.60 -9.34
C ALA A 132 -13.32 0.75 -9.62
N ARG A 133 -13.81 0.02 -8.61
CA ARG A 133 -15.06 -0.74 -8.70
C ARG A 133 -16.29 0.16 -8.63
N GLY A 134 -16.15 1.28 -7.96
CA GLY A 134 -17.19 2.30 -7.87
C GLY A 134 -16.69 3.60 -7.26
N CYS A 135 -17.41 4.66 -7.53
CA CYS A 135 -17.10 5.99 -7.00
C CYS A 135 -18.38 6.75 -6.67
N GLU A 136 -18.36 7.43 -5.53
CA GLU A 136 -19.40 8.35 -5.10
C GLU A 136 -18.80 9.72 -4.80
N ILE A 137 -19.32 10.76 -5.45
CA ILE A 137 -18.92 12.15 -5.21
C ILE A 137 -20.15 12.93 -4.74
N VAL A 138 -20.03 13.56 -3.58
CA VAL A 138 -21.07 14.43 -3.03
C VAL A 138 -20.50 15.84 -2.88
N VAL A 139 -21.20 16.81 -3.47
CA VAL A 139 -20.87 18.24 -3.33
C VAL A 139 -22.06 18.93 -2.72
N SER A 140 -21.85 19.65 -1.61
CA SER A 140 -22.90 20.29 -0.83
C SER A 140 -22.55 21.75 -0.53
N GLY A 141 -23.55 22.62 -0.55
CA GLY A 141 -23.42 24.04 -0.28
C GLY A 141 -24.21 24.90 -1.25
N LYS A 142 -23.81 26.17 -1.42
CA LYS A 142 -24.43 27.11 -2.36
C LYS A 142 -23.90 26.85 -3.77
N LEU A 143 -24.58 26.01 -4.55
CA LEU A 143 -24.10 25.58 -5.87
C LEU A 143 -24.53 26.51 -7.02
N ARG A 144 -25.70 27.12 -6.95
CA ARG A 144 -26.23 28.03 -7.99
C ARG A 144 -27.04 29.21 -7.47
N GLY A 145 -27.44 29.20 -6.21
CA GLY A 145 -28.32 30.22 -5.62
C GLY A 145 -28.00 30.44 -4.16
N GLN A 146 -28.77 31.26 -3.50
CA GLN A 146 -28.59 31.57 -2.08
C GLN A 146 -28.89 30.35 -1.18
N ARG A 147 -29.85 29.48 -1.61
CA ARG A 147 -30.19 28.28 -0.85
C ARG A 147 -29.20 27.15 -1.12
N ALA A 148 -28.65 26.59 -0.08
CA ALA A 148 -27.77 25.44 -0.17
C ALA A 148 -28.49 24.20 -0.72
N LYS A 149 -27.80 23.43 -1.57
CA LYS A 149 -28.24 22.15 -2.15
C LYS A 149 -27.09 21.16 -2.13
N ALA A 150 -27.40 19.87 -2.20
CA ALA A 150 -26.43 18.83 -2.41
C ALA A 150 -26.60 18.22 -3.81
N MET A 151 -25.51 17.88 -4.45
CA MET A 151 -25.46 17.09 -5.68
C MET A 151 -24.66 15.84 -5.42
N LYS A 152 -25.23 14.70 -5.78
CA LYS A 152 -24.59 13.38 -5.64
C LYS A 152 -24.39 12.79 -7.03
N PHE A 153 -23.18 12.30 -7.29
CA PHE A 153 -22.76 11.61 -8.51
C PHE A 153 -22.25 10.25 -8.12
N VAL A 154 -22.79 9.21 -8.70
CA VAL A 154 -22.45 7.82 -8.38
C VAL A 154 -22.22 7.06 -9.68
N ASP A 155 -21.23 6.19 -9.68
CA ASP A 155 -20.96 5.25 -10.74
C ASP A 155 -20.36 3.96 -10.17
N GLY A 156 -20.74 2.82 -10.75
CA GLY A 156 -20.31 1.51 -10.28
C GLY A 156 -20.97 1.05 -8.97
N VAL A 157 -20.31 0.19 -8.25
CA VAL A 157 -20.79 -0.45 -7.01
C VAL A 157 -20.23 0.28 -5.79
N MET A 158 -21.08 0.50 -4.80
CA MET A 158 -20.68 1.14 -3.53
C MET A 158 -21.31 0.41 -2.34
N ILE A 159 -20.50 0.09 -1.35
CA ILE A 159 -20.90 -0.53 -0.09
C ILE A 159 -21.00 0.56 0.97
N HIS A 160 -22.06 0.53 1.79
CA HIS A 160 -22.29 1.55 2.82
C HIS A 160 -22.25 1.02 4.25
N SER A 161 -22.25 -0.29 4.44
CA SER A 161 -22.34 -0.92 5.75
C SER A 161 -21.44 -2.15 5.88
N GLY A 162 -21.19 -2.55 7.11
CA GLY A 162 -20.41 -3.72 7.45
C GLY A 162 -18.89 -3.49 7.46
N ASN A 163 -18.16 -4.51 7.88
CA ASN A 163 -16.70 -4.47 7.96
C ASN A 163 -16.00 -4.24 6.60
N PRO A 164 -16.53 -4.75 5.47
CA PRO A 164 -15.93 -4.50 4.16
C PRO A 164 -15.77 -3.01 3.79
N VAL A 165 -16.59 -2.12 4.36
CA VAL A 165 -16.46 -0.66 4.15
C VAL A 165 -15.10 -0.15 4.59
N THR A 166 -14.58 -0.64 5.73
CA THR A 166 -13.29 -0.18 6.26
C THR A 166 -12.11 -0.61 5.42
N GLU A 167 -12.22 -1.74 4.71
CA GLU A 167 -11.16 -2.31 3.89
C GLU A 167 -11.23 -1.81 2.43
N TYR A 168 -12.43 -1.75 1.84
CA TYR A 168 -12.63 -1.48 0.42
C TYR A 168 -12.89 -0.01 0.08
N ILE A 169 -13.39 0.80 1.03
CA ILE A 169 -13.76 2.18 0.72
C ILE A 169 -12.75 3.16 1.30
N GLN A 170 -12.18 3.96 0.42
CA GLN A 170 -11.44 5.15 0.80
C GLN A 170 -12.36 6.36 0.74
N GLU A 171 -12.45 7.08 1.85
CA GLU A 171 -13.24 8.31 1.96
C GLU A 171 -12.33 9.52 2.19
N ALA A 172 -12.61 10.60 1.50
CA ALA A 172 -11.97 11.89 1.73
C ALA A 172 -12.98 13.02 1.73
N VAL A 173 -12.83 13.96 2.67
CA VAL A 173 -13.67 15.14 2.80
C VAL A 173 -12.78 16.38 2.72
N ARG A 174 -13.18 17.36 1.90
CA ARG A 174 -12.50 18.65 1.80
C ARG A 174 -13.52 19.78 1.76
N HIS A 175 -13.06 20.96 2.15
CA HIS A 175 -13.84 22.20 2.13
C HIS A 175 -13.26 23.14 1.09
N VAL A 176 -14.12 23.68 0.23
CA VAL A 176 -13.74 24.62 -0.83
C VAL A 176 -14.28 25.99 -0.48
N GLN A 177 -13.39 26.94 -0.29
CA GLN A 177 -13.79 28.32 -0.05
C GLN A 177 -14.09 28.99 -1.39
N MET A 178 -15.35 29.39 -1.58
CA MET A 178 -15.83 30.10 -2.75
C MET A 178 -16.27 31.51 -2.37
N ARG A 179 -16.46 32.38 -3.35
CA ARG A 179 -16.92 33.78 -3.10
C ARG A 179 -18.25 33.83 -2.33
N GLN A 180 -19.12 32.84 -2.53
CA GLN A 180 -20.47 32.81 -1.91
C GLN A 180 -20.50 32.05 -0.58
N GLY A 181 -19.41 31.47 -0.15
CA GLY A 181 -19.30 30.63 1.04
C GLY A 181 -18.53 29.35 0.81
N VAL A 182 -18.59 28.43 1.75
CA VAL A 182 -17.82 27.17 1.71
C VAL A 182 -18.67 26.06 1.11
N LEU A 183 -18.09 25.29 0.18
CA LEU A 183 -18.65 24.06 -0.34
C LEU A 183 -17.97 22.88 0.36
N GLY A 184 -18.76 21.87 0.73
CA GLY A 184 -18.26 20.58 1.19
C GLY A 184 -18.13 19.61 0.01
N ILE A 185 -17.00 18.94 -0.09
CA ILE A 185 -16.75 17.87 -1.06
C ILE A 185 -16.48 16.59 -0.30
N LYS A 186 -17.18 15.53 -0.67
CA LYS A 186 -16.93 14.18 -0.18
C LYS A 186 -16.69 13.27 -1.39
N VAL A 187 -15.59 12.55 -1.40
CA VAL A 187 -15.26 11.55 -2.41
C VAL A 187 -15.09 10.21 -1.72
N LYS A 188 -15.83 9.21 -2.20
CA LYS A 188 -15.69 7.81 -1.78
C LYS A 188 -15.31 7.00 -3.00
N ILE A 189 -14.30 6.18 -2.86
CA ILE A 189 -13.81 5.28 -3.91
C ILE A 189 -13.84 3.87 -3.38
N MET A 190 -14.50 2.98 -4.11
CA MET A 190 -14.46 1.55 -3.85
C MET A 190 -13.31 0.93 -4.61
N LEU A 191 -12.35 0.40 -3.88
CA LEU A 191 -11.17 -0.25 -4.43
C LEU A 191 -11.54 -1.60 -5.07
N PRO A 192 -10.81 -2.02 -6.11
CA PRO A 192 -10.92 -3.37 -6.64
C PRO A 192 -10.32 -4.39 -5.67
N HIS A 193 -10.78 -5.64 -5.74
CA HIS A 193 -10.11 -6.75 -5.05
C HIS A 193 -8.74 -6.99 -5.70
N ASP A 194 -7.70 -7.04 -4.88
CA ASP A 194 -6.34 -7.29 -5.33
C ASP A 194 -5.66 -8.36 -4.48
N PRO A 195 -5.49 -9.59 -5.00
CA PRO A 195 -4.83 -10.67 -4.27
C PRO A 195 -3.39 -10.32 -3.82
N ARG A 196 -2.70 -9.44 -4.58
CA ARG A 196 -1.35 -8.97 -4.26
C ARG A 196 -1.34 -7.89 -3.17
N GLY A 197 -2.44 -7.18 -2.97
CA GLY A 197 -2.60 -6.14 -1.96
C GLY A 197 -1.82 -4.85 -2.26
N GLN A 198 -1.56 -4.53 -3.54
CA GLN A 198 -0.88 -3.31 -3.95
C GLN A 198 -1.84 -2.14 -4.19
N GLN A 199 -3.00 -2.42 -4.77
CA GLN A 199 -4.00 -1.41 -5.15
C GLN A 199 -5.32 -1.55 -4.39
N GLY A 200 -5.54 -2.67 -3.75
CA GLY A 200 -6.77 -2.96 -3.03
C GLY A 200 -6.61 -4.00 -1.93
N PRO A 201 -7.69 -4.31 -1.21
CA PRO A 201 -7.67 -5.31 -0.16
C PRO A 201 -7.48 -6.73 -0.71
N ARG A 202 -6.78 -7.56 0.08
CA ARG A 202 -6.51 -8.96 -0.26
C ARG A 202 -7.69 -9.88 0.00
N ASN A 203 -8.49 -9.55 1.01
CA ASN A 203 -9.65 -10.34 1.38
C ASN A 203 -10.75 -10.13 0.35
N PRO A 204 -11.33 -11.18 -0.26
CA PRO A 204 -12.46 -11.03 -1.16
C PRO A 204 -13.70 -10.55 -0.38
N LEU A 205 -14.63 -9.94 -1.10
CA LEU A 205 -15.92 -9.57 -0.51
C LEU A 205 -16.69 -10.84 -0.11
N PRO A 206 -17.29 -10.90 1.08
CA PRO A 206 -18.00 -12.09 1.56
C PRO A 206 -19.22 -12.45 0.71
N ASP A 207 -19.78 -11.48 -0.02
CA ASP A 207 -20.94 -11.68 -0.91
C ASP A 207 -20.54 -12.26 -2.28
N ASN A 208 -19.26 -12.29 -2.60
CA ASN A 208 -18.79 -12.79 -3.89
C ASN A 208 -18.47 -14.28 -3.78
N ILE A 209 -19.47 -15.10 -4.06
CA ILE A 209 -19.36 -16.56 -4.04
C ILE A 209 -19.17 -17.05 -5.48
N SER A 210 -18.07 -17.75 -5.72
CA SER A 210 -17.84 -18.49 -6.95
C SER A 210 -18.07 -19.98 -6.69
N VAL A 211 -18.99 -20.58 -7.44
CA VAL A 211 -19.23 -22.01 -7.40
C VAL A 211 -18.14 -22.69 -8.22
N LEU A 212 -17.34 -23.52 -7.56
CA LEU A 212 -16.33 -24.35 -8.24
C LEU A 212 -16.90 -25.74 -8.46
N ASP A 213 -16.64 -26.30 -9.62
CA ASP A 213 -16.97 -27.69 -9.87
C ASP A 213 -16.15 -28.58 -8.91
N PRO A 214 -16.75 -29.64 -8.35
CA PRO A 214 -16.02 -30.55 -7.47
C PRO A 214 -14.85 -31.17 -8.23
N PRO A 215 -13.71 -31.37 -7.56
CA PRO A 215 -12.59 -32.07 -8.19
C PRO A 215 -13.04 -33.47 -8.60
N VAL A 216 -12.66 -33.88 -9.79
CA VAL A 216 -12.93 -35.24 -10.27
C VAL A 216 -12.12 -36.20 -9.39
N GLU A 217 -12.81 -36.88 -8.49
CA GLU A 217 -12.19 -37.90 -7.69
C GLU A 217 -11.77 -39.07 -8.61
N SER A 218 -10.49 -39.29 -8.73
CA SER A 218 -9.98 -40.49 -9.38
C SER A 218 -10.27 -41.68 -8.47
N VAL A 219 -11.39 -42.35 -8.70
CA VAL A 219 -11.66 -43.61 -8.03
C VAL A 219 -10.56 -44.59 -8.41
N PRO A 220 -9.82 -45.16 -7.47
CA PRO A 220 -8.81 -46.16 -7.80
C PRO A 220 -9.47 -47.34 -8.49
N GLN A 221 -9.01 -47.65 -9.73
CA GLN A 221 -9.61 -48.69 -10.59
C GLN A 221 -9.48 -50.10 -9.97
N GLN A 222 -8.64 -50.27 -8.99
CA GLN A 222 -8.46 -51.50 -8.26
C GLN A 222 -8.54 -51.27 -6.76
N PRO A 223 -9.23 -52.11 -6.00
CA PRO A 223 -9.26 -52.00 -4.56
C PRO A 223 -7.86 -52.19 -3.98
N TYR A 224 -7.43 -51.21 -3.19
CA TYR A 224 -6.16 -51.30 -2.48
C TYR A 224 -6.29 -52.32 -1.38
N SER A 225 -5.52 -53.43 -1.47
CA SER A 225 -5.40 -54.39 -0.40
C SER A 225 -3.95 -54.43 0.07
N GLU A 226 -3.74 -54.05 1.30
CA GLU A 226 -2.44 -54.20 1.96
C GLU A 226 -2.25 -55.63 2.40
N HIS A 227 -1.43 -56.39 1.70
CA HIS A 227 -1.00 -57.70 2.18
C HIS A 227 -0.02 -57.49 3.32
N LYS A 228 -0.47 -57.74 4.54
CA LYS A 228 0.43 -57.88 5.69
C LYS A 228 1.31 -59.07 5.45
N GLU A 229 2.55 -58.88 5.04
CA GLU A 229 3.57 -59.92 4.97
C GLU A 229 3.76 -60.50 6.39
N SER A 230 3.67 -61.82 6.49
CA SER A 230 3.88 -62.48 7.76
C SER A 230 5.32 -62.25 8.24
N PRO A 231 5.57 -62.14 9.56
CA PRO A 231 6.92 -61.92 10.13
C PRO A 231 7.99 -62.89 9.67
N LEU A 232 7.60 -64.08 9.24
CA LEU A 232 8.49 -65.15 8.71
C LEU A 232 9.02 -64.82 7.29
N GLN A 233 8.28 -64.05 6.45
CA GLN A 233 8.71 -63.67 5.11
C GLN A 233 9.67 -62.46 5.15
N GLN A 234 9.54 -61.55 6.12
CA GLN A 234 10.47 -60.46 6.32
C GLN A 234 11.87 -60.92 6.79
N GLN A 235 11.96 -62.02 7.56
CA GLN A 235 13.25 -62.61 7.96
C GLN A 235 13.98 -63.31 6.81
N GLN A 236 13.27 -63.87 5.83
CA GLN A 236 13.90 -64.51 4.66
C GLN A 236 14.42 -63.50 3.63
N GLN A 237 13.81 -62.33 3.53
CA GLN A 237 14.30 -61.27 2.63
C GLN A 237 15.53 -60.52 3.17
N GLN A 238 15.70 -60.48 4.52
CA GLN A 238 16.90 -59.87 5.13
C GLN A 238 18.14 -60.79 5.04
N ALA A 239 17.94 -62.07 4.82
CA ALA A 239 19.05 -63.04 4.69
C ALA A 239 19.65 -63.15 3.27
N SER A 240 19.06 -62.49 2.28
CA SER A 240 19.47 -62.55 0.87
C SER A 240 20.22 -61.34 0.34
N TYR A 241 20.59 -60.37 1.18
CA TYR A 241 21.47 -59.29 0.76
C TYR A 241 22.92 -59.74 0.78
N PRO A 242 23.64 -59.78 -0.38
CA PRO A 242 25.06 -60.11 -0.38
C PRO A 242 25.82 -58.97 0.28
N MET A 243 26.70 -59.31 1.21
CA MET A 243 27.65 -58.38 1.84
C MET A 243 28.48 -57.68 0.76
N PRO A 244 28.68 -56.38 0.82
CA PRO A 244 29.59 -55.68 -0.07
C PRO A 244 31.04 -56.11 0.29
N THR A 245 31.68 -56.78 -0.63
CA THR A 245 33.14 -57.05 -0.59
C THR A 245 33.87 -55.75 -0.63
N HIS A 246 34.67 -55.47 0.39
CA HIS A 246 35.62 -54.36 0.45
C HIS A 246 36.73 -54.63 -0.56
N GLU A 247 36.68 -53.98 -1.69
CA GLU A 247 37.78 -53.88 -2.62
C GLU A 247 38.63 -52.67 -2.24
N LEU A 248 39.81 -52.93 -1.75
CA LEU A 248 40.87 -51.98 -1.47
C LEU A 248 41.35 -51.36 -2.79
N ALA A 249 41.06 -50.10 -3.07
CA ALA A 249 41.65 -49.34 -4.17
C ALA A 249 43.00 -48.77 -3.77
N PRO A 250 44.01 -48.87 -4.65
CA PRO A 250 45.38 -48.43 -4.37
C PRO A 250 45.51 -46.88 -4.45
N ILE A 251 46.38 -46.42 -3.56
CA ILE A 251 46.89 -45.05 -3.48
C ILE A 251 47.68 -44.74 -4.77
N GLY A 252 47.26 -43.73 -5.49
CA GLY A 252 47.95 -43.25 -6.73
C GLY A 252 47.89 -41.72 -6.88
N VAL A 253 48.94 -41.10 -6.41
CA VAL A 253 49.71 -40.01 -7.02
C VAL A 253 49.01 -38.72 -7.47
N VAL A 254 49.39 -37.67 -6.78
CA VAL A 254 49.34 -36.25 -7.07
C VAL A 254 49.86 -35.92 -8.47
N SER A 255 49.15 -35.12 -9.22
CA SER A 255 49.72 -34.22 -10.22
C SER A 255 48.97 -32.91 -10.32
N GLN A 256 49.69 -31.86 -10.00
CA GLN A 256 49.41 -30.46 -10.27
C GLN A 256 49.44 -30.17 -11.77
N GLN A 257 48.58 -29.37 -12.28
CA GLN A 257 48.78 -28.43 -13.41
C GLN A 257 47.68 -27.36 -13.28
N GLN A 258 47.99 -26.14 -12.85
CA GLN A 258 48.47 -24.98 -13.59
C GLN A 258 47.59 -24.57 -14.79
N GLN A 259 46.91 -23.43 -14.56
CA GLN A 259 46.94 -22.16 -15.31
C GLN A 259 46.41 -22.11 -16.74
N GLN A 260 45.64 -21.06 -16.91
CA GLN A 260 45.50 -20.08 -18.01
C GLN A 260 44.03 -19.96 -18.37
N GLY A 261 43.29 -18.78 -18.32
CA GLY A 261 43.75 -17.50 -18.85
C GLY A 261 42.82 -17.13 -19.99
N GLY A 262 42.19 -15.99 -19.95
CA GLY A 262 41.39 -15.44 -21.03
C GLY A 262 40.01 -15.00 -20.51
N GLY A 263 39.65 -13.77 -20.37
CA GLY A 263 39.89 -12.62 -21.22
C GLY A 263 38.67 -12.47 -22.16
N GLY A 264 37.77 -11.54 -21.88
CA GLY A 264 36.66 -11.24 -22.77
C GLY A 264 35.74 -10.20 -22.18
N GLY A 265 36.04 -8.94 -22.45
CA GLY A 265 35.15 -7.81 -22.16
C GLY A 265 33.95 -7.79 -23.08
N ALA A 266 32.88 -7.18 -22.60
CA ALA A 266 31.83 -6.61 -23.43
C ALA A 266 31.33 -5.32 -22.79
N GLU A 267 31.69 -4.24 -23.47
CA GLU A 267 31.04 -2.92 -23.41
C GLU A 267 29.54 -3.03 -23.57
N TRP A 268 28.80 -2.25 -22.78
CA TRP A 268 27.49 -1.76 -23.15
C TRP A 268 27.41 -0.26 -22.91
N SER A 269 27.58 0.48 -24.00
CA SER A 269 27.08 1.84 -24.16
C SER A 269 25.59 1.79 -24.59
N TYR A 270 24.77 2.51 -23.93
CA TYR A 270 23.75 3.49 -24.23
C TYR A 270 22.85 3.68 -23.01
#